data_440056757eb8115610bfed6f2a3ea601
#
_entry.id   440056757eb8115610bfed6f2a3ea601
#
_cell.length_a   1.000
_cell.length_b   1.000
_cell.length_c   1.000
_cell.angle_alpha   90.00
_cell.angle_beta   90.00
_cell.angle_gamma   90.00
#
_symmetry.space_group_name_H-M   'P 1'
#
loop_
_entity.id
_entity.type
_entity.pdbx_description
1 polymer ?
#
loop_
_entity_poly.entity_id
_entity_poly.type
_entity_poly.pdbx_seq_one_letter_code
_entity_poly.pdbx_strand_id
1 'polypeptide(L)'
;MKVDAVILWVDGNDPKWQEEYNKYCKPASRIENGVQRYRDWDTLRYVIRGIEYNLPWIDKIHFVTCGQKPSWMVGYHPKLNFVHHNDIFENDTFLPTFNSSAIELNLSRIKGLSERFIYFNDDMLVLKNTPLQRFFVNDLPVDFLIEAFPRRGLLYEKIRSNSTWVSMINNCTSLINRVYHKNKYIQDNRNLYYNMNYGRHVIANVLASPFKQFLAFKHYHHPQAYLKKTLQSVEREFPVEFNLTCKSRFREHDNISQALFRYYQLVTGSFYPCYYNDHACVNVVNKKSASQCIEVLHQKRFVCINDEINDDLDDSSILIND
;
A
#
# COMPACT_ATOMS: atom_id res chain seq x y z
N MET A 1 -14.77 -7.76 17.82
CA MET A 1 -14.23 -7.76 16.43
C MET A 1 -12.72 -7.88 16.52
N LYS A 2 -12.10 -8.87 15.86
CA LYS A 2 -10.64 -8.96 15.79
C LYS A 2 -10.16 -8.27 14.53
N VAL A 3 -9.10 -7.48 14.66
CA VAL A 3 -8.44 -6.77 13.56
C VAL A 3 -6.93 -6.86 13.76
N ASP A 4 -6.22 -7.28 12.74
CA ASP A 4 -4.77 -7.37 12.76
C ASP A 4 -4.13 -6.22 11.97
N ALA A 5 -2.87 -5.94 12.24
CA ALA A 5 -2.00 -5.13 11.39
C ALA A 5 -1.05 -6.04 10.60
N VAL A 6 -0.78 -5.70 9.35
CA VAL A 6 0.24 -6.37 8.53
C VAL A 6 1.24 -5.31 8.09
N ILE A 7 2.52 -5.54 8.35
CA ILE A 7 3.62 -4.62 7.99
C ILE A 7 4.62 -5.38 7.12
N LEU A 8 4.95 -4.82 5.97
CA LEU A 8 6.06 -5.29 5.14
C LEU A 8 7.32 -4.49 5.47
N TRP A 9 8.46 -5.19 5.56
CA TRP A 9 9.73 -4.53 5.79
C TRP A 9 10.91 -5.33 5.21
N VAL A 10 11.93 -4.60 4.79
CA VAL A 10 13.22 -5.11 4.35
C VAL A 10 14.33 -4.17 4.76
N ASP A 11 15.46 -4.72 5.20
CA ASP A 11 16.71 -3.97 5.35
C ASP A 11 17.54 -4.11 4.07
N GLY A 12 17.53 -3.09 3.24
CA GLY A 12 18.32 -3.03 2.03
C GLY A 12 19.82 -2.90 2.27
N ASN A 13 20.26 -2.62 3.51
CA ASN A 13 21.65 -2.53 3.90
C ASN A 13 22.24 -3.88 4.37
N ASP A 14 21.41 -4.92 4.52
CA ASP A 14 21.87 -6.26 4.88
C ASP A 14 22.79 -6.83 3.76
N PRO A 15 24.06 -7.14 4.05
CA PRO A 15 25.00 -7.64 3.02
C PRO A 15 24.53 -8.94 2.35
N LYS A 16 23.85 -9.84 3.08
CA LYS A 16 23.32 -11.08 2.50
C LYS A 16 22.18 -10.82 1.54
N TRP A 17 21.30 -9.90 1.91
CA TRP A 17 20.22 -9.47 1.04
C TRP A 17 20.75 -8.78 -0.22
N GLN A 18 21.77 -7.92 -0.09
CA GLN A 18 22.41 -7.25 -1.22
C GLN A 18 23.09 -8.24 -2.16
N GLU A 19 23.75 -9.27 -1.62
CA GLU A 19 24.35 -10.34 -2.43
C GLU A 19 23.27 -11.06 -3.26
N GLU A 20 22.14 -11.43 -2.63
CA GLU A 20 21.02 -12.06 -3.31
C GLU A 20 20.39 -11.13 -4.36
N TYR A 21 20.13 -9.87 -4.00
CA TYR A 21 19.62 -8.86 -4.91
C TYR A 21 20.51 -8.74 -6.18
N ASN A 22 21.81 -8.63 -6.01
CA ASN A 22 22.78 -8.47 -7.10
C ASN A 22 22.87 -9.70 -8.03
N LYS A 23 22.57 -10.90 -7.55
CA LYS A 23 22.50 -12.12 -8.39
C LYS A 23 21.37 -12.04 -9.43
N TYR A 24 20.28 -11.37 -9.11
CA TYR A 24 19.07 -11.34 -9.95
C TYR A 24 18.82 -10.00 -10.62
N CYS A 25 19.35 -8.89 -10.08
CA CYS A 25 19.13 -7.55 -10.61
C CYS A 25 19.96 -7.30 -11.89
N LYS A 26 19.28 -7.13 -13.01
CA LYS A 26 19.92 -6.75 -14.28
C LYS A 26 20.26 -5.25 -14.27
N PRO A 27 21.37 -4.82 -14.90
CA PRO A 27 21.76 -3.39 -14.96
C PRO A 27 20.64 -2.45 -15.47
N ALA A 28 19.90 -2.87 -16.50
CA ALA A 28 18.79 -2.09 -17.05
C ALA A 28 17.61 -1.90 -16.07
N SER A 29 17.43 -2.81 -15.10
CA SER A 29 16.36 -2.74 -14.12
C SER A 29 16.71 -1.85 -12.92
N ARG A 30 17.97 -1.42 -12.76
CA ARG A 30 18.44 -0.62 -11.62
C ARG A 30 17.85 0.79 -11.59
N ILE A 31 17.43 1.34 -12.70
CA ILE A 31 16.83 2.69 -12.74
C ILE A 31 15.50 2.71 -11.97
N GLU A 32 14.67 1.69 -12.14
CA GLU A 32 13.35 1.62 -11.47
C GLU A 32 13.34 0.78 -10.19
N ASN A 33 14.31 -0.13 -10.03
CA ASN A 33 14.44 -1.02 -8.88
C ASN A 33 15.76 -0.76 -8.13
N GLY A 34 16.23 0.49 -8.07
CA GLY A 34 17.46 0.87 -7.39
C GLY A 34 17.45 0.56 -5.90
N VAL A 35 18.64 0.39 -5.31
CA VAL A 35 18.84 0.06 -3.89
C VAL A 35 18.19 1.11 -2.97
N GLN A 36 18.06 2.37 -3.42
CA GLN A 36 17.41 3.46 -2.70
C GLN A 36 15.98 3.11 -2.27
N ARG A 37 15.26 2.27 -3.02
CA ARG A 37 13.89 1.83 -2.67
C ARG A 37 13.82 0.92 -1.44
N TYR A 38 14.93 0.38 -1.04
CA TYR A 38 15.06 -0.57 0.07
C TYR A 38 15.84 0.04 1.24
N ARG A 39 16.07 1.36 1.20
CA ARG A 39 16.77 2.08 2.27
C ARG A 39 15.87 2.11 3.51
N ASP A 40 16.40 1.65 4.62
CA ASP A 40 15.76 1.75 5.93
C ASP A 40 16.26 3.02 6.65
N TRP A 41 15.32 3.91 6.96
CA TRP A 41 15.55 5.12 7.78
C TRP A 41 15.21 4.89 9.26
N ASP A 42 15.11 3.63 9.67
CA ASP A 42 14.71 3.24 11.02
C ASP A 42 13.29 3.75 11.40
N THR A 43 12.48 4.05 10.40
CA THR A 43 11.08 4.50 10.56
C THR A 43 10.19 3.41 11.13
N LEU A 44 10.49 2.17 10.87
CA LEU A 44 9.72 1.01 11.31
C LEU A 44 9.45 1.00 12.82
N ARG A 45 10.43 1.40 13.67
CA ARG A 45 10.23 1.46 15.13
C ARG A 45 9.11 2.42 15.52
N TYR A 46 8.98 3.53 14.81
CA TYR A 46 7.94 4.53 15.05
C TYR A 46 6.59 4.08 14.50
N VAL A 47 6.58 3.32 13.38
CA VAL A 47 5.35 2.70 12.85
C VAL A 47 4.79 1.70 13.86
N ILE A 48 5.61 0.78 14.38
CA ILE A 48 5.17 -0.21 15.36
C ILE A 48 4.71 0.46 16.65
N ARG A 49 5.47 1.42 17.21
CA ARG A 49 5.07 2.19 18.40
C ARG A 49 3.77 2.96 18.16
N GLY A 50 3.63 3.56 16.97
CA GLY A 50 2.41 4.27 16.57
C GLY A 50 1.19 3.34 16.54
N ILE A 51 1.33 2.13 16.03
CA ILE A 51 0.28 1.11 16.03
C ILE A 51 -0.05 0.70 17.47
N GLU A 52 0.93 0.38 18.29
CA GLU A 52 0.70 -0.04 19.68
C GLU A 52 0.01 1.04 20.53
N TYR A 53 0.44 2.28 20.40
CA TYR A 53 -0.04 3.40 21.22
C TYR A 53 -1.38 3.95 20.75
N ASN A 54 -1.54 4.08 19.44
CA ASN A 54 -2.66 4.79 18.83
C ASN A 54 -3.75 3.87 18.29
N LEU A 55 -3.46 2.55 18.14
CA LEU A 55 -4.42 1.51 17.73
C LEU A 55 -4.46 0.37 18.75
N PRO A 56 -4.77 0.62 20.05
CA PRO A 56 -4.67 -0.38 21.11
C PRO A 56 -5.58 -1.59 20.90
N TRP A 57 -6.59 -1.46 20.04
CA TRP A 57 -7.55 -2.49 19.66
C TRP A 57 -7.01 -3.47 18.60
N ILE A 58 -5.80 -3.27 18.05
CA ILE A 58 -5.14 -4.26 17.17
C ILE A 58 -4.85 -5.53 17.97
N ASP A 59 -5.28 -6.68 17.42
CA ASP A 59 -5.10 -8.00 18.06
C ASP A 59 -3.67 -8.49 17.84
N LYS A 60 -3.21 -8.54 16.58
CA LYS A 60 -1.87 -8.98 16.20
C LYS A 60 -1.22 -8.05 15.20
N ILE A 61 0.11 -8.02 15.20
CA ILE A 61 0.95 -7.38 14.19
C ILE A 61 1.71 -8.47 13.46
N HIS A 62 1.35 -8.72 12.22
CA HIS A 62 2.06 -9.65 11.35
C HIS A 62 3.18 -8.89 10.65
N PHE A 63 4.41 -9.21 11.00
CA PHE A 63 5.61 -8.59 10.48
C PHE A 63 6.22 -9.47 9.39
N VAL A 64 6.05 -9.05 8.13
CA VAL A 64 6.39 -9.83 6.93
C VAL A 64 7.76 -9.42 6.42
N THR A 65 8.70 -10.36 6.36
CA THR A 65 10.09 -10.13 5.93
C THR A 65 10.64 -11.31 5.14
N CYS A 66 11.80 -11.11 4.53
CA CYS A 66 12.58 -12.21 3.92
C CYS A 66 13.44 -13.02 4.93
N GLY A 67 13.08 -12.97 6.22
CA GLY A 67 13.84 -13.61 7.30
C GLY A 67 14.73 -12.64 8.09
N GLN A 68 14.75 -11.38 7.71
CA GLN A 68 15.46 -10.33 8.43
C GLN A 68 14.68 -9.92 9.69
N LYS A 69 15.42 -9.45 10.68
CA LYS A 69 14.88 -8.92 11.93
C LYS A 69 15.68 -7.70 12.35
N PRO A 70 15.01 -6.55 12.62
CA PRO A 70 15.71 -5.36 13.11
C PRO A 70 16.48 -5.65 14.41
N SER A 71 17.69 -5.14 14.53
CA SER A 71 18.58 -5.39 15.68
C SER A 71 17.98 -4.91 17.02
N TRP A 72 17.19 -3.83 16.99
CA TRP A 72 16.50 -3.27 18.15
C TRP A 72 15.27 -4.08 18.58
N MET A 73 14.75 -4.98 17.73
CA MET A 73 13.59 -5.80 18.02
C MET A 73 14.01 -7.05 18.79
N VAL A 74 14.26 -6.88 20.09
CA VAL A 74 14.70 -7.95 20.99
C VAL A 74 13.55 -8.46 21.85
N GLY A 75 13.60 -9.76 22.18
CA GLY A 75 12.63 -10.39 23.07
C GLY A 75 11.35 -10.85 22.37
N TYR A 76 10.41 -11.29 23.18
CA TYR A 76 9.09 -11.74 22.76
C TYR A 76 8.05 -10.65 23.02
N HIS A 77 7.22 -10.39 22.03
CA HIS A 77 6.06 -9.53 22.19
C HIS A 77 4.77 -10.30 21.83
N PRO A 78 3.76 -10.37 22.70
CA PRO A 78 2.61 -11.26 22.53
C PRO A 78 1.74 -10.94 21.31
N LYS A 79 1.77 -9.71 20.82
CA LYS A 79 1.03 -9.30 19.62
C LYS A 79 1.83 -9.48 18.32
N LEU A 80 3.17 -9.62 18.39
CA LEU A 80 4.02 -9.67 17.22
C LEU A 80 4.12 -11.09 16.67
N ASN A 81 3.80 -11.27 15.41
CA ASN A 81 3.93 -12.51 14.66
C ASN A 81 4.88 -12.30 13.47
N PHE A 82 6.05 -12.93 13.51
CA PHE A 82 6.97 -12.92 12.39
C PHE A 82 6.48 -13.86 11.30
N VAL A 83 6.47 -13.35 10.07
CA VAL A 83 6.03 -14.07 8.87
C VAL A 83 7.15 -14.03 7.84
N HIS A 84 7.67 -15.17 7.48
CA HIS A 84 8.68 -15.29 6.43
C HIS A 84 7.99 -15.37 5.05
N HIS A 85 8.65 -14.88 3.99
CA HIS A 85 8.10 -14.99 2.64
C HIS A 85 7.76 -16.44 2.25
N ASN A 86 8.57 -17.43 2.68
CA ASN A 86 8.29 -18.84 2.46
C ASN A 86 6.99 -19.34 3.10
N ASP A 87 6.49 -18.65 4.15
CA ASP A 87 5.25 -19.03 4.83
C ASP A 87 3.99 -18.66 4.02
N ILE A 88 4.14 -17.74 3.06
CA ILE A 88 3.02 -17.17 2.31
C ILE A 88 3.09 -17.40 0.79
N PHE A 89 4.23 -17.80 0.24
CA PHE A 89 4.34 -18.17 -1.17
C PHE A 89 4.06 -19.65 -1.34
N GLU A 90 3.15 -20.00 -2.28
CA GLU A 90 2.84 -21.41 -2.59
C GLU A 90 3.93 -22.08 -3.44
N ASN A 91 4.68 -21.28 -4.17
CA ASN A 91 5.74 -21.76 -5.06
C ASN A 91 7.08 -21.12 -4.69
N ASP A 92 7.95 -21.92 -4.07
CA ASP A 92 9.28 -21.51 -3.64
C ASP A 92 10.17 -21.03 -4.80
N THR A 93 9.87 -21.43 -6.06
CA THR A 93 10.66 -20.96 -7.22
C THR A 93 10.49 -19.48 -7.51
N PHE A 94 9.47 -18.83 -6.92
CA PHE A 94 9.24 -17.39 -7.03
C PHE A 94 10.13 -16.59 -6.07
N LEU A 95 10.75 -17.27 -5.11
CA LEU A 95 11.66 -16.69 -4.13
C LEU A 95 13.14 -16.84 -4.57
N PRO A 96 14.03 -15.95 -4.16
CA PRO A 96 13.73 -14.72 -3.46
C PRO A 96 12.99 -13.72 -4.35
N THR A 97 12.19 -12.86 -3.72
CA THR A 97 11.52 -11.75 -4.41
C THR A 97 11.93 -10.41 -3.80
N PHE A 98 12.12 -9.42 -4.67
CA PHE A 98 12.41 -8.01 -4.34
C PHE A 98 11.23 -7.12 -4.77
N ASN A 99 10.09 -7.74 -5.06
CA ASN A 99 8.87 -7.12 -5.53
C ASN A 99 7.83 -7.08 -4.40
N SER A 100 7.66 -5.93 -3.75
CA SER A 100 6.66 -5.81 -2.69
C SER A 100 5.24 -6.17 -3.16
N SER A 101 4.90 -5.90 -4.44
CA SER A 101 3.59 -6.27 -4.97
C SER A 101 3.38 -7.79 -4.99
N ALA A 102 4.41 -8.57 -5.30
CA ALA A 102 4.34 -10.03 -5.21
C ALA A 102 4.10 -10.51 -3.76
N ILE A 103 4.72 -9.84 -2.77
CA ILE A 103 4.52 -10.14 -1.35
C ILE A 103 3.10 -9.76 -0.93
N GLU A 104 2.65 -8.54 -1.29
CA GLU A 104 1.31 -8.00 -1.00
C GLU A 104 0.20 -8.94 -1.48
N LEU A 105 0.34 -9.52 -2.67
CA LEU A 105 -0.65 -10.44 -3.24
C LEU A 105 -0.81 -11.71 -2.40
N ASN A 106 0.23 -12.16 -1.71
CA ASN A 106 0.23 -13.39 -0.92
C ASN A 106 -0.21 -13.23 0.54
N LEU A 107 -0.56 -12.03 1.00
CA LEU A 107 -0.90 -11.74 2.41
C LEU A 107 -2.08 -12.54 2.94
N SER A 108 -3.03 -12.95 2.09
CA SER A 108 -4.16 -13.80 2.52
C SER A 108 -3.73 -15.15 3.11
N ARG A 109 -2.50 -15.60 2.81
CA ARG A 109 -1.92 -16.87 3.24
C ARG A 109 -1.23 -16.80 4.61
N ILE A 110 -1.13 -15.62 5.21
CA ILE A 110 -0.57 -15.46 6.56
C ILE A 110 -1.38 -16.33 7.53
N LYS A 111 -0.69 -17.25 8.19
CA LYS A 111 -1.30 -18.15 9.18
C LYS A 111 -1.82 -17.36 10.38
N GLY A 112 -3.12 -17.52 10.65
CA GLY A 112 -3.78 -16.84 11.75
C GLY A 112 -4.14 -15.37 11.49
N LEU A 113 -4.01 -14.87 10.26
CA LEU A 113 -4.49 -13.54 9.87
C LEU A 113 -6.01 -13.46 10.07
N SER A 114 -6.45 -12.44 10.78
CA SER A 114 -7.88 -12.13 10.99
C SER A 114 -8.58 -11.77 9.67
N GLU A 115 -9.90 -11.97 9.60
CA GLU A 115 -10.71 -11.58 8.43
C GLU A 115 -10.58 -10.09 8.11
N ARG A 116 -10.39 -9.26 9.13
CA ARG A 116 -10.18 -7.81 9.02
C ARG A 116 -8.75 -7.50 9.39
N PHE A 117 -8.07 -6.80 8.52
CA PHE A 117 -6.71 -6.34 8.81
C PHE A 117 -6.42 -4.99 8.17
N ILE A 118 -5.41 -4.32 8.67
CA ILE A 118 -4.90 -3.07 8.14
C ILE A 118 -3.49 -3.32 7.61
N TYR A 119 -3.28 -2.97 6.36
CA TYR A 119 -1.99 -3.02 5.71
C TYR A 119 -1.22 -1.73 5.93
N PHE A 120 0.04 -1.86 6.30
CA PHE A 120 1.01 -0.79 6.51
C PHE A 120 2.29 -1.07 5.71
N ASN A 121 2.89 0.01 5.21
CA ASN A 121 4.32 0.00 4.90
C ASN A 121 5.11 0.48 6.13
N ASP A 122 6.41 0.31 6.10
CA ASP A 122 7.38 0.71 7.13
C ASP A 122 7.60 2.22 7.25
N ASP A 123 6.97 3.01 6.37
CA ASP A 123 6.99 4.46 6.30
C ASP A 123 5.65 5.13 6.71
N MET A 124 4.64 4.34 7.13
CA MET A 124 3.29 4.83 7.47
C MET A 124 3.11 5.04 8.96
N LEU A 125 3.35 6.26 9.42
CA LEU A 125 3.22 6.64 10.83
C LEU A 125 1.77 6.81 11.27
N VAL A 126 1.46 6.34 12.48
CA VAL A 126 0.18 6.56 13.17
C VAL A 126 0.42 7.50 14.35
N LEU A 127 -0.01 8.75 14.24
CA LEU A 127 0.42 9.83 15.14
C LEU A 127 -0.63 10.22 16.19
N LYS A 128 -1.88 9.78 16.03
CA LYS A 128 -2.98 10.13 16.94
C LYS A 128 -3.81 8.92 17.30
N ASN A 129 -4.31 8.88 18.54
CA ASN A 129 -5.26 7.86 18.96
C ASN A 129 -6.41 7.76 17.95
N THR A 130 -6.68 6.55 17.50
CA THR A 130 -7.57 6.28 16.38
C THR A 130 -8.56 5.20 16.76
N PRO A 131 -9.86 5.51 16.79
CA PRO A 131 -10.88 4.53 17.08
C PRO A 131 -11.02 3.52 15.94
N LEU A 132 -11.46 2.30 16.27
CA LEU A 132 -11.69 1.22 15.30
C LEU A 132 -12.58 1.67 14.13
N GLN A 133 -13.57 2.50 14.39
CA GLN A 133 -14.54 3.01 13.41
C GLN A 133 -13.89 3.85 12.29
N ARG A 134 -12.66 4.33 12.52
CA ARG A 134 -11.89 4.98 11.43
C ARG A 134 -11.52 4.01 10.31
N PHE A 135 -11.41 2.72 10.61
CA PHE A 135 -11.02 1.68 9.67
C PHE A 135 -12.14 0.69 9.33
N PHE A 136 -13.04 0.41 10.29
CA PHE A 136 -14.12 -0.57 10.08
C PHE A 136 -15.42 -0.10 10.71
N VAL A 137 -16.50 -0.11 9.92
CA VAL A 137 -17.88 0.15 10.36
C VAL A 137 -18.77 -0.97 9.83
N ASN A 138 -19.59 -1.57 10.69
CA ASN A 138 -20.47 -2.70 10.35
C ASN A 138 -19.72 -3.84 9.62
N ASP A 139 -18.54 -4.18 10.14
CA ASP A 139 -17.64 -5.20 9.57
C ASP A 139 -17.08 -4.91 8.18
N LEU A 140 -17.33 -3.72 7.63
CA LEU A 140 -16.83 -3.28 6.33
C LEU A 140 -15.65 -2.30 6.50
N PRO A 141 -14.63 -2.40 5.64
CA PRO A 141 -13.56 -1.40 5.58
C PRO A 141 -14.12 -0.01 5.27
N VAL A 142 -13.69 0.99 5.99
CA VAL A 142 -14.00 2.40 5.69
C VAL A 142 -13.13 2.85 4.54
N ASP A 143 -13.76 3.21 3.43
CA ASP A 143 -13.07 3.63 2.22
C ASP A 143 -13.96 4.60 1.39
N PHE A 144 -13.44 5.07 0.28
CA PHE A 144 -14.12 6.01 -0.60
C PHE A 144 -13.95 5.61 -2.06
N LEU A 145 -15.07 5.54 -2.78
CA LEU A 145 -15.07 5.44 -4.23
C LEU A 145 -15.15 6.85 -4.82
N ILE A 146 -14.02 7.43 -5.12
CA ILE A 146 -13.90 8.73 -5.78
C ILE A 146 -13.10 8.51 -7.05
N GLU A 147 -13.69 8.85 -8.19
CA GLU A 147 -12.99 8.80 -9.47
C GLU A 147 -11.99 9.95 -9.62
N ALA A 148 -10.93 9.69 -10.37
CA ALA A 148 -9.88 10.63 -10.68
C ALA A 148 -9.59 10.64 -12.17
N PHE A 149 -8.85 11.64 -12.64
CA PHE A 149 -8.35 11.63 -14.01
C PHE A 149 -7.39 10.45 -14.22
N PRO A 150 -7.48 9.78 -15.39
CA PRO A 150 -6.61 8.66 -15.69
C PRO A 150 -5.14 9.11 -15.80
N ARG A 151 -4.25 8.31 -15.23
CA ARG A 151 -2.80 8.54 -15.29
C ARG A 151 -2.21 7.84 -16.53
N ARG A 152 -2.76 8.14 -17.71
CA ARG A 152 -2.38 7.52 -18.99
C ARG A 152 -2.67 8.44 -20.16
N GLY A 153 -2.06 8.15 -21.30
CA GLY A 153 -2.23 8.86 -22.56
C GLY A 153 -1.13 9.89 -22.83
N LEU A 154 -1.03 10.30 -24.09
CA LEU A 154 0.07 11.12 -24.63
C LEU A 154 0.34 12.40 -23.82
N LEU A 155 -0.71 13.05 -23.31
CA LEU A 155 -0.57 14.27 -22.52
C LEU A 155 0.07 13.98 -21.13
N TYR A 156 -0.36 12.89 -20.50
CA TYR A 156 0.19 12.50 -19.19
C TYR A 156 1.66 12.08 -19.33
N GLU A 157 1.98 11.28 -20.35
CA GLU A 157 3.33 10.77 -20.63
C GLU A 157 4.32 11.88 -21.02
N LYS A 158 3.84 12.96 -21.64
CA LYS A 158 4.67 14.15 -21.91
C LYS A 158 5.02 14.94 -20.65
N ILE A 159 4.17 14.91 -19.64
CA ILE A 159 4.32 15.75 -18.43
C ILE A 159 5.00 14.96 -17.30
N ARG A 160 4.78 13.65 -17.26
CA ARG A 160 5.29 12.78 -16.19
C ARG A 160 5.85 11.47 -16.77
N SER A 161 6.96 11.00 -16.21
CA SER A 161 7.52 9.69 -16.56
C SER A 161 6.50 8.58 -16.24
N ASN A 162 6.39 7.61 -17.14
CA ASN A 162 5.59 6.41 -16.92
C ASN A 162 6.36 5.46 -15.99
N SER A 163 6.17 5.63 -14.68
CA SER A 163 6.78 4.74 -13.68
C SER A 163 6.06 3.38 -13.63
N THR A 164 6.76 2.34 -13.19
CA THR A 164 6.16 1.00 -12.94
C THR A 164 4.94 1.09 -12.04
N TRP A 165 4.95 1.98 -11.01
CA TRP A 165 3.80 2.18 -10.13
C TRP A 165 2.56 2.68 -10.89
N VAL A 166 2.73 3.65 -11.80
CA VAL A 166 1.62 4.17 -12.62
C VAL A 166 1.06 3.08 -13.53
N SER A 167 1.93 2.27 -14.14
CA SER A 167 1.52 1.13 -14.96
C SER A 167 0.71 0.12 -14.15
N MET A 168 1.19 -0.27 -12.97
CA MET A 168 0.47 -1.20 -12.08
C MET A 168 -0.92 -0.69 -11.69
N ILE A 169 -1.07 0.59 -11.35
CA ILE A 169 -2.38 1.20 -11.04
C ILE A 169 -3.32 1.19 -12.25
N ASN A 170 -2.79 1.48 -13.45
CA ASN A 170 -3.57 1.42 -14.69
C ASN A 170 -4.00 -0.02 -15.03
N ASN A 171 -3.11 -1.01 -14.81
CA ASN A 171 -3.42 -2.43 -14.97
C ASN A 171 -4.56 -2.84 -14.03
N CYS A 172 -4.47 -2.47 -12.75
CA CYS A 172 -5.54 -2.74 -11.78
C CYS A 172 -6.88 -2.13 -12.23
N THR A 173 -6.90 -0.88 -12.70
CA THR A 173 -8.12 -0.24 -13.22
C THR A 173 -8.64 -0.94 -14.46
N SER A 174 -7.77 -1.37 -15.36
CA SER A 174 -8.14 -2.09 -16.60
C SER A 174 -8.76 -3.45 -16.30
N LEU A 175 -8.21 -4.18 -15.32
CA LEU A 175 -8.76 -5.45 -14.88
C LEU A 175 -10.17 -5.30 -14.28
N ILE A 176 -10.37 -4.29 -13.44
CA ILE A 176 -11.70 -3.97 -12.91
C ILE A 176 -12.67 -3.69 -14.06
N ASN A 177 -12.30 -2.86 -15.04
CA ASN A 177 -13.15 -2.52 -16.18
C ASN A 177 -13.40 -3.69 -17.14
N ARG A 178 -12.57 -4.74 -17.11
CA ARG A 178 -12.79 -5.97 -17.90
C ARG A 178 -13.97 -6.78 -17.37
N VAL A 179 -14.20 -6.74 -16.05
CA VAL A 179 -15.21 -7.57 -15.37
C VAL A 179 -16.41 -6.75 -14.90
N TYR A 180 -16.20 -5.53 -14.42
CA TYR A 180 -17.22 -4.71 -13.79
C TYR A 180 -17.66 -3.56 -14.68
N HIS A 181 -18.98 -3.53 -14.99
CA HIS A 181 -19.57 -2.47 -15.80
C HIS A 181 -20.03 -1.30 -14.94
N LYS A 182 -19.41 -0.15 -15.09
CA LYS A 182 -19.67 1.05 -14.30
C LYS A 182 -21.13 1.49 -14.26
N ASN A 183 -21.80 1.50 -15.41
CA ASN A 183 -23.21 1.93 -15.48
C ASN A 183 -24.10 1.02 -14.62
N LYS A 184 -23.88 -0.29 -14.69
CA LYS A 184 -24.58 -1.26 -13.84
C LYS A 184 -24.25 -1.04 -12.37
N TYR A 185 -22.95 -0.85 -12.04
CA TYR A 185 -22.55 -0.54 -10.67
C TYR A 185 -23.26 0.70 -10.12
N ILE A 186 -23.32 1.80 -10.89
CA ILE A 186 -23.99 3.04 -10.47
C ILE A 186 -25.50 2.79 -10.27
N GLN A 187 -26.13 1.99 -11.14
CA GLN A 187 -27.54 1.65 -11.02
C GLN A 187 -27.81 0.88 -9.70
N ASP A 188 -27.00 -0.12 -9.42
CA ASP A 188 -27.17 -1.03 -8.28
C ASP A 188 -26.68 -0.41 -6.95
N ASN A 189 -25.69 0.49 -7.00
CA ASN A 189 -24.97 1.03 -5.84
C ASN A 189 -24.93 2.57 -5.85
N ARG A 190 -26.02 3.22 -6.23
CA ARG A 190 -26.11 4.68 -6.36
C ARG A 190 -25.65 5.41 -5.09
N ASN A 191 -26.06 4.89 -3.92
CA ASN A 191 -25.73 5.48 -2.61
C ASN A 191 -24.25 5.34 -2.23
N LEU A 192 -23.54 4.36 -2.78
CA LEU A 192 -22.10 4.20 -2.60
C LEU A 192 -21.32 5.11 -3.56
N TYR A 193 -21.80 5.25 -4.81
CA TYR A 193 -21.13 6.04 -5.82
C TYR A 193 -21.28 7.55 -5.59
N TYR A 194 -22.48 8.02 -5.21
CA TYR A 194 -22.80 9.43 -4.94
C TYR A 194 -22.92 9.73 -3.45
N ASN A 195 -22.08 9.12 -2.61
CA ASN A 195 -22.21 9.24 -1.18
C ASN A 195 -21.79 10.63 -0.68
N MET A 196 -22.63 11.24 0.16
CA MET A 196 -22.39 12.59 0.71
C MET A 196 -21.21 12.61 1.70
N ASN A 197 -20.84 11.46 2.30
CA ASN A 197 -19.66 11.36 3.17
C ASN A 197 -18.34 11.58 2.43
N TYR A 198 -18.35 11.66 1.10
CA TYR A 198 -17.17 12.08 0.32
C TYR A 198 -17.02 13.61 0.29
N GLY A 199 -17.97 14.38 0.86
CA GLY A 199 -17.97 15.84 0.82
C GLY A 199 -17.92 16.39 -0.61
N ARG A 200 -17.14 17.45 -0.84
CA ARG A 200 -16.99 18.05 -2.18
C ARG A 200 -16.44 17.09 -3.26
N HIS A 201 -15.81 15.99 -2.84
CA HIS A 201 -15.22 15.03 -3.77
C HIS A 201 -16.27 14.24 -4.56
N VAL A 202 -17.55 14.22 -4.14
CA VAL A 202 -18.63 13.60 -4.90
C VAL A 202 -18.80 14.24 -6.30
N ILE A 203 -18.41 15.50 -6.47
CA ILE A 203 -18.44 16.20 -7.75
C ILE A 203 -17.61 15.47 -8.82
N ALA A 204 -16.47 14.89 -8.43
CA ALA A 204 -15.66 14.10 -9.35
C ALA A 204 -16.42 12.90 -9.92
N ASN A 205 -17.21 12.22 -9.09
CA ASN A 205 -18.06 11.11 -9.52
C ASN A 205 -19.20 11.57 -10.44
N VAL A 206 -19.79 12.73 -10.16
CA VAL A 206 -20.81 13.34 -11.05
C VAL A 206 -20.21 13.62 -12.43
N LEU A 207 -19.03 14.24 -12.48
CA LEU A 207 -18.33 14.54 -13.74
C LEU A 207 -17.86 13.28 -14.48
N ALA A 208 -17.50 12.22 -13.73
CA ALA A 208 -17.07 10.97 -14.31
C ALA A 208 -18.24 10.06 -14.75
N SER A 209 -19.46 10.28 -14.25
CA SER A 209 -20.59 9.37 -14.48
C SER A 209 -20.97 9.13 -15.95
N PRO A 210 -20.80 10.08 -16.91
CA PRO A 210 -21.12 9.82 -18.31
C PRO A 210 -20.20 8.81 -19.00
N PHE A 211 -19.01 8.54 -18.43
CA PHE A 211 -18.08 7.59 -19.02
C PHE A 211 -18.51 6.15 -18.71
N LYS A 212 -18.47 5.27 -19.70
CA LYS A 212 -18.89 3.87 -19.58
C LYS A 212 -18.00 3.01 -18.68
N GLN A 213 -16.77 3.43 -18.46
CA GLN A 213 -15.75 2.74 -17.66
C GLN A 213 -15.30 3.62 -16.50
N PHE A 214 -14.83 3.00 -15.42
CA PHE A 214 -14.11 3.73 -14.37
C PHE A 214 -12.83 4.34 -14.97
N LEU A 215 -12.65 5.64 -14.79
CA LEU A 215 -11.51 6.37 -15.35
C LEU A 215 -10.22 6.02 -14.60
N ALA A 216 -10.23 6.23 -13.31
CA ALA A 216 -9.23 5.85 -12.32
C ALA A 216 -9.85 6.01 -10.94
N PHE A 217 -9.32 5.31 -9.94
CA PHE A 217 -9.73 5.49 -8.55
C PHE A 217 -8.74 6.41 -7.85
N LYS A 218 -9.27 7.39 -7.10
CA LYS A 218 -8.44 8.26 -6.27
C LYS A 218 -7.76 7.40 -5.20
N HIS A 219 -6.44 7.47 -5.15
CA HIS A 219 -5.60 6.65 -4.27
C HIS A 219 -4.66 7.55 -3.47
N TYR A 220 -4.50 7.23 -2.19
CA TYR A 220 -3.57 7.89 -1.29
C TYR A 220 -2.66 6.84 -0.64
N HIS A 221 -1.46 7.24 -0.31
CA HIS A 221 -0.52 6.40 0.42
C HIS A 221 -0.76 6.57 1.93
N HIS A 222 -1.52 5.67 2.51
CA HIS A 222 -1.88 5.64 3.93
C HIS A 222 -2.28 4.21 4.34
N PRO A 223 -2.37 3.89 5.66
CA PRO A 223 -2.81 2.58 6.12
C PRO A 223 -4.15 2.19 5.50
N GLN A 224 -4.20 1.00 4.89
CA GLN A 224 -5.36 0.54 4.13
C GLN A 224 -6.06 -0.64 4.80
N ALA A 225 -7.36 -0.50 5.05
CA ALA A 225 -8.19 -1.58 5.61
C ALA A 225 -8.64 -2.57 4.54
N TYR A 226 -8.49 -3.86 4.83
CA TYR A 226 -8.86 -4.96 3.94
C TYR A 226 -9.65 -6.05 4.65
N LEU A 227 -10.41 -6.82 3.85
CA LEU A 227 -10.97 -8.11 4.24
C LEU A 227 -10.13 -9.23 3.61
N LYS A 228 -9.75 -10.23 4.40
CA LYS A 228 -9.00 -11.39 3.91
C LYS A 228 -9.70 -12.07 2.74
N LYS A 229 -11.02 -12.22 2.81
CA LYS A 229 -11.85 -12.77 1.72
C LYS A 229 -11.72 -11.98 0.41
N THR A 230 -11.48 -10.65 0.47
CA THR A 230 -11.27 -9.83 -0.72
C THR A 230 -10.02 -10.27 -1.47
N LEU A 231 -8.90 -10.48 -0.75
CA LEU A 231 -7.65 -10.93 -1.36
C LEU A 231 -7.83 -12.29 -2.05
N GLN A 232 -8.50 -13.23 -1.38
CA GLN A 232 -8.80 -14.55 -1.92
C GLN A 232 -9.74 -14.48 -3.14
N SER A 233 -10.67 -13.54 -3.15
CA SER A 233 -11.58 -13.37 -4.29
C SER A 233 -10.85 -12.77 -5.50
N VAL A 234 -9.98 -11.80 -5.29
CA VAL A 234 -9.14 -11.20 -6.37
C VAL A 234 -8.23 -12.25 -7.00
N GLU A 235 -7.61 -13.11 -6.19
CA GLU A 235 -6.78 -14.20 -6.71
C GLU A 235 -7.58 -15.16 -7.60
N ARG A 236 -8.81 -15.52 -7.20
CA ARG A 236 -9.69 -16.39 -8.01
C ARG A 236 -10.21 -15.71 -9.27
N GLU A 237 -10.45 -14.40 -9.22
CA GLU A 237 -11.00 -13.65 -10.33
C GLU A 237 -9.94 -13.31 -11.38
N PHE A 238 -8.69 -13.06 -10.95
CA PHE A 238 -7.58 -12.62 -11.79
C PHE A 238 -6.32 -13.51 -11.65
N PRO A 239 -6.45 -14.86 -11.81
CA PRO A 239 -5.37 -15.79 -11.50
C PRO A 239 -4.14 -15.64 -12.40
N VAL A 240 -4.34 -15.19 -13.65
CA VAL A 240 -3.24 -15.01 -14.61
C VAL A 240 -2.35 -13.84 -14.20
N GLU A 241 -2.92 -12.69 -13.95
CA GLU A 241 -2.19 -11.48 -13.58
C GLU A 241 -1.61 -11.58 -12.16
N PHE A 242 -2.32 -12.28 -11.28
CA PHE A 242 -1.84 -12.60 -9.94
C PHE A 242 -0.55 -13.44 -10.02
N ASN A 243 -0.59 -14.55 -10.75
CA ASN A 243 0.56 -15.45 -10.90
C ASN A 243 1.73 -14.78 -11.64
N LEU A 244 1.44 -13.96 -12.67
CA LEU A 244 2.45 -13.18 -13.39
C LEU A 244 3.22 -12.28 -12.42
N THR A 245 2.49 -11.52 -11.58
CA THR A 245 3.11 -10.62 -10.60
C THR A 245 3.90 -11.39 -9.53
N CYS A 246 3.37 -12.54 -9.05
CA CYS A 246 4.08 -13.36 -8.06
C CYS A 246 5.40 -13.96 -8.60
N LYS A 247 5.49 -14.21 -9.92
CA LYS A 247 6.71 -14.68 -10.59
C LYS A 247 7.75 -13.57 -10.77
N SER A 248 7.33 -12.32 -10.84
CA SER A 248 8.20 -11.18 -11.11
C SER A 248 9.04 -10.86 -9.87
N ARG A 249 10.33 -11.20 -9.90
CA ARG A 249 11.26 -10.93 -8.78
C ARG A 249 11.44 -9.45 -8.49
N PHE A 250 11.26 -8.61 -9.51
CA PHE A 250 11.29 -7.15 -9.45
C PHE A 250 9.99 -6.60 -9.99
N ARG A 251 9.68 -5.33 -9.65
CA ARG A 251 8.51 -4.65 -10.20
C ARG A 251 8.66 -4.48 -11.71
N GLU A 252 7.64 -4.86 -12.45
CA GLU A 252 7.55 -4.75 -13.91
C GLU A 252 6.27 -4.00 -14.30
N HIS A 253 6.27 -3.43 -15.52
CA HIS A 253 5.15 -2.61 -16.01
C HIS A 253 3.84 -3.39 -16.20
N ASP A 254 3.89 -4.69 -16.35
CA ASP A 254 2.74 -5.58 -16.50
C ASP A 254 2.20 -6.14 -15.17
N ASN A 255 2.88 -5.83 -14.06
CA ASN A 255 2.44 -6.27 -12.75
C ASN A 255 1.15 -5.57 -12.30
N ILE A 256 0.49 -6.18 -11.32
CA ILE A 256 -0.58 -5.59 -10.52
C ILE A 256 -0.06 -5.29 -9.11
N SER A 257 -0.82 -4.57 -8.31
CA SER A 257 -0.47 -4.23 -6.93
C SER A 257 -1.64 -4.44 -5.98
N GLN A 258 -1.41 -4.26 -4.69
CA GLN A 258 -2.46 -4.29 -3.66
C GLN A 258 -3.62 -3.33 -3.93
N ALA A 259 -3.44 -2.32 -4.80
CA ALA A 259 -4.52 -1.45 -5.23
C ALA A 259 -5.69 -2.22 -5.87
N LEU A 260 -5.42 -3.39 -6.49
CA LEU A 260 -6.47 -4.23 -7.06
C LEU A 260 -7.44 -4.74 -5.97
N PHE A 261 -6.93 -5.08 -4.77
CA PHE A 261 -7.78 -5.48 -3.65
C PHE A 261 -8.74 -4.35 -3.24
N ARG A 262 -8.19 -3.14 -3.12
CA ARG A 262 -8.98 -1.96 -2.80
C ARG A 262 -10.04 -1.69 -3.88
N TYR A 263 -9.64 -1.70 -5.15
CA TYR A 263 -10.56 -1.44 -6.25
C TYR A 263 -11.66 -2.49 -6.34
N TYR A 264 -11.31 -3.75 -6.09
CA TYR A 264 -12.28 -4.84 -5.99
C TYR A 264 -13.28 -4.62 -4.85
N GLN A 265 -12.82 -4.23 -3.65
CA GLN A 265 -13.72 -3.87 -2.53
C GLN A 265 -14.69 -2.75 -2.94
N LEU A 266 -14.20 -1.73 -3.62
CA LEU A 266 -15.02 -0.59 -4.05
C LEU A 266 -16.10 -1.03 -5.05
N VAL A 267 -15.75 -1.79 -6.10
CA VAL A 267 -16.70 -2.18 -7.15
C VAL A 267 -17.62 -3.33 -6.77
N THR A 268 -17.31 -4.07 -5.72
CA THR A 268 -18.21 -5.08 -5.13
C THR A 268 -19.09 -4.53 -4.01
N GLY A 269 -18.96 -3.22 -3.67
CA GLY A 269 -19.69 -2.60 -2.57
C GLY A 269 -19.28 -3.10 -1.18
N SER A 270 -18.12 -3.78 -1.07
CA SER A 270 -17.62 -4.38 0.17
C SER A 270 -16.87 -3.35 1.03
N PHE A 271 -17.43 -2.15 1.21
CA PHE A 271 -16.84 -1.07 1.99
C PHE A 271 -17.91 -0.17 2.61
N TYR A 272 -17.55 0.55 3.67
CA TYR A 272 -18.36 1.62 4.26
C TYR A 272 -17.92 2.97 3.67
N PRO A 273 -18.82 3.73 3.00
CA PRO A 273 -18.46 4.93 2.24
C PRO A 273 -18.18 6.12 3.17
N CYS A 274 -16.91 6.49 3.31
CA CYS A 274 -16.49 7.69 4.02
C CYS A 274 -15.10 8.15 3.57
N TYR A 275 -14.93 9.47 3.39
CA TYR A 275 -13.64 10.08 3.11
C TYR A 275 -13.15 10.90 4.30
N TYR A 276 -11.95 10.64 4.76
CA TYR A 276 -11.27 11.39 5.82
C TYR A 276 -10.05 12.12 5.26
N ASN A 277 -9.95 13.42 5.56
CA ASN A 277 -8.76 14.23 5.22
C ASN A 277 -7.80 14.29 6.41
N ASP A 278 -7.42 13.14 6.95
CA ASP A 278 -6.58 13.01 8.15
C ASP A 278 -5.22 12.34 7.87
N HIS A 279 -4.85 12.25 6.61
CA HIS A 279 -3.59 11.66 6.15
C HIS A 279 -2.80 12.63 5.27
N ALA A 280 -1.50 12.40 5.18
CA ALA A 280 -0.60 13.07 4.25
C ALA A 280 0.51 12.12 3.80
N CYS A 281 1.09 12.41 2.65
CA CYS A 281 2.32 11.81 2.18
C CYS A 281 3.31 12.93 1.92
N VAL A 282 4.49 12.85 2.51
CA VAL A 282 5.55 13.86 2.41
C VAL A 282 6.75 13.22 1.73
N ASN A 283 7.20 13.85 0.64
CA ASN A 283 8.42 13.46 -0.03
C ASN A 283 9.59 14.25 0.56
N VAL A 284 10.52 13.57 1.20
CA VAL A 284 11.72 14.21 1.76
C VAL A 284 12.82 14.15 0.71
N VAL A 285 13.13 15.31 0.14
CA VAL A 285 14.17 15.46 -0.90
C VAL A 285 15.34 16.32 -0.41
N ASN A 286 15.16 17.12 0.68
CA ASN A 286 16.16 18.02 1.27
C ASN A 286 15.71 18.50 2.66
N LYS A 287 16.56 19.30 3.34
CA LYS A 287 16.26 19.87 4.67
C LYS A 287 14.98 20.69 4.73
N LYS A 288 14.64 21.43 3.67
CA LYS A 288 13.42 22.24 3.65
C LYS A 288 12.18 21.36 3.65
N SER A 289 12.16 20.30 2.86
CA SER A 289 11.05 19.34 2.86
C SER A 289 10.96 18.57 4.19
N ALA A 290 12.09 18.27 4.83
CA ALA A 290 12.11 17.67 6.17
C ALA A 290 11.46 18.62 7.21
N SER A 291 11.78 19.91 7.20
CA SER A 291 11.14 20.90 8.09
C SER A 291 9.63 21.02 7.87
N GLN A 292 9.18 20.98 6.61
CA GLN A 292 7.75 20.95 6.29
C GLN A 292 7.07 19.65 6.77
N CYS A 293 7.80 18.54 6.79
CA CYS A 293 7.30 17.27 7.33
C CYS A 293 6.90 17.42 8.80
N ILE A 294 7.69 18.11 9.62
CA ILE A 294 7.41 18.32 11.05
C ILE A 294 6.05 19.01 11.27
N GLU A 295 5.70 20.02 10.50
CA GLU A 295 4.39 20.67 10.59
C GLU A 295 3.24 19.69 10.28
N VAL A 296 3.42 18.86 9.26
CA VAL A 296 2.42 17.87 8.84
C VAL A 296 2.22 16.79 9.91
N LEU A 297 3.32 16.34 10.58
CA LEU A 297 3.25 15.35 11.66
C LEU A 297 2.34 15.80 12.82
N HIS A 298 2.33 17.08 13.16
CA HIS A 298 1.45 17.62 14.21
C HIS A 298 -0.02 17.72 13.80
N GLN A 299 -0.30 17.90 12.51
CA GLN A 299 -1.66 18.15 12.03
C GLN A 299 -2.42 16.86 11.70
N LYS A 300 -1.76 15.88 11.11
CA LYS A 300 -2.39 14.68 10.54
C LYS A 300 -2.40 13.51 11.52
N ARG A 301 -3.28 12.56 11.26
CA ARG A 301 -3.40 11.29 11.99
C ARG A 301 -2.45 10.24 11.43
N PHE A 302 -2.36 10.19 10.11
CA PHE A 302 -1.47 9.30 9.37
C PHE A 302 -0.55 10.11 8.49
N VAL A 303 0.73 9.81 8.54
CA VAL A 303 1.74 10.43 7.67
C VAL A 303 2.63 9.35 7.09
N CYS A 304 2.74 9.33 5.78
CA CYS A 304 3.74 8.55 5.08
C CYS A 304 4.92 9.45 4.74
N ILE A 305 6.13 8.99 5.01
CA ILE A 305 7.38 9.72 4.73
C ILE A 305 8.12 8.97 3.63
N ASN A 306 8.01 9.48 2.40
CA ASN A 306 8.75 8.93 1.26
C ASN A 306 10.15 9.53 1.19
N ASP A 307 11.15 8.65 1.07
CA ASP A 307 12.52 9.04 0.75
C ASP A 307 12.66 9.26 -0.77
N GLU A 308 12.96 10.49 -1.15
CA GLU A 308 13.33 10.88 -2.52
C GLU A 308 14.68 11.60 -2.54
N ILE A 309 15.53 11.37 -1.53
CA ILE A 309 16.87 11.96 -1.45
C ILE A 309 17.76 11.26 -2.48
N ASN A 310 18.31 12.06 -3.41
CA ASN A 310 19.32 11.57 -4.34
C ASN A 310 20.69 11.51 -3.63
N ASP A 311 21.41 10.40 -3.79
CA ASP A 311 22.72 10.15 -3.16
C ASP A 311 23.83 11.11 -3.61
N ASP A 312 23.59 11.91 -4.66
CA ASP A 312 24.51 12.95 -5.14
C ASP A 312 24.53 14.22 -4.25
N LEU A 313 23.63 14.33 -3.29
CA LEU A 313 23.64 15.37 -2.27
C LEU A 313 24.35 14.83 -1.03
N ASP A 314 25.64 15.13 -0.91
CA ASP A 314 26.45 14.91 0.29
C ASP A 314 25.81 15.65 1.49
N ASP A 315 24.92 14.99 2.19
CA ASP A 315 24.19 15.54 3.31
C ASP A 315 24.11 14.59 4.50
N SER A 316 25.31 14.30 5.05
CA SER A 316 25.48 13.64 6.37
C SER A 316 24.82 14.41 7.55
N SER A 317 24.02 15.44 7.27
CA SER A 317 23.44 16.37 8.24
C SER A 317 21.92 16.28 8.40
N ILE A 318 21.25 15.29 7.77
CA ILE A 318 19.84 15.01 8.03
C ILE A 318 19.73 13.94 9.12
N LEU A 319 20.37 14.17 10.26
CA LEU A 319 20.01 13.45 11.48
C LEU A 319 18.84 14.22 12.11
N ILE A 320 17.70 13.59 12.17
CA ILE A 320 16.61 13.99 13.07
C ILE A 320 17.16 13.72 14.46
N ASN A 321 17.66 14.78 15.11
CA ASN A 321 17.99 14.71 16.52
C ASN A 321 16.70 14.45 17.31
N ASP A 322 16.78 13.50 18.24
CA ASP A 322 15.73 13.02 19.15
C ASP A 322 14.88 14.11 19.80
#